data_2f35b5785dad8e8dcb0e1cbcc4d30e83
#
_entry.id   2f35b5785dad8e8dcb0e1cbcc4d30e83
#
_cell.length_a   1.000
_cell.length_b   1.000
_cell.length_c   1.000
_cell.angle_alpha   90.00
_cell.angle_beta   90.00
_cell.angle_gamma   90.00
#
_symmetry.space_group_name_H-M   'P 1'
#
loop_
_entity.id
_entity.type
_entity.pdbx_description
1 polymer ?
#
loop_
_entity_poly.entity_id
_entity_poly.type
_entity_poly.pdbx_seq_one_letter_code
_entity_poly.pdbx_strand_id
1 'polypeptide(L)'
;MIRSRSGAFIAALFVSTFATGLLLIAIPLELRGLHANPGQIGIALSMFGLGMFIFEWVWGVLADRIGYRIPMIASLILYAGGILLLARADSVFLIAIAYLLASGMMVAVGPIGRSFLGTTLPAQYQATGLALLTAQWVIGEAIGSGAGGLLIDHTPIRNVLYVAAAMPVVSAVMVFFVFRGYIEAGGRRAAPEGTQVSQSNGMSFIRVMIITASIVLLFQIGAGGELALLPLLVTSHLGLSATTAGTAMFIVGMLGGLLLVPGGVASDRWGRRATMIAGGVISAAGFAVYAVAGAFGAVVVGAVLRVVGASLLWPAATAWISESSPRRSHALAMGLFGEFENVGVTLGPLLGGLAWSLAGIQAAFITYAVASLLAALVAAVSIARRATLMKSSSQSYISR
;
A
#
# COMPACT_ATOMS: atom_id res chain seq x y z
N MET A 1 -28.94 10.18 -6.73
CA MET A 1 -28.28 11.11 -5.78
C MET A 1 -27.15 10.44 -4.95
N ILE A 2 -27.36 9.32 -4.25
CA ILE A 2 -26.32 8.64 -3.44
C ILE A 2 -25.15 8.16 -4.31
N ARG A 3 -25.40 7.54 -5.46
CA ARG A 3 -24.34 7.12 -6.43
C ARG A 3 -23.47 8.27 -6.94
N SER A 4 -24.07 9.43 -7.20
CA SER A 4 -23.33 10.62 -7.66
C SER A 4 -22.42 11.18 -6.57
N ARG A 5 -22.86 11.14 -5.30
CA ARG A 5 -22.03 11.60 -4.16
C ARG A 5 -20.83 10.68 -3.90
N SER A 6 -21.03 9.36 -3.94
CA SER A 6 -19.92 8.39 -3.77
C SER A 6 -18.89 8.50 -4.90
N GLY A 7 -19.35 8.71 -6.14
CA GLY A 7 -18.45 8.96 -7.27
C GLY A 7 -17.68 10.27 -7.13
N ALA A 8 -18.34 11.36 -6.73
CA ALA A 8 -17.71 12.65 -6.47
C ALA A 8 -16.71 12.57 -5.30
N PHE A 9 -17.01 11.77 -4.26
CA PHE A 9 -16.09 11.51 -3.16
C PHE A 9 -14.82 10.80 -3.62
N ILE A 10 -14.96 9.72 -4.39
CA ILE A 10 -13.81 8.98 -4.95
C ILE A 10 -12.97 9.90 -5.85
N ALA A 11 -13.62 10.72 -6.70
CA ALA A 11 -12.91 11.69 -7.55
C ALA A 11 -12.17 12.76 -6.73
N ALA A 12 -12.75 13.22 -5.61
CA ALA A 12 -12.09 14.15 -4.71
C ALA A 12 -10.83 13.53 -4.09
N LEU A 13 -10.90 12.27 -3.65
CA LEU A 13 -9.76 11.57 -3.07
C LEU A 13 -8.66 11.27 -4.09
N PHE A 14 -9.01 11.06 -5.35
CA PHE A 14 -8.03 10.90 -6.44
C PHE A 14 -7.06 12.09 -6.52
N VAL A 15 -7.56 13.31 -6.30
CA VAL A 15 -6.70 14.51 -6.32
C VAL A 15 -5.66 14.46 -5.19
N SER A 16 -6.02 13.97 -4.00
CA SER A 16 -5.07 13.86 -2.89
C SER A 16 -4.06 12.72 -3.10
N THR A 17 -4.46 11.60 -3.69
CA THR A 17 -3.55 10.48 -3.98
C THR A 17 -2.60 10.78 -5.14
N PHE A 18 -3.02 11.64 -6.08
CA PHE A 18 -2.10 12.20 -7.07
C PHE A 18 -0.95 12.98 -6.40
N ALA A 19 -1.24 13.78 -5.36
CA ALA A 19 -0.20 14.44 -4.57
C ALA A 19 0.77 13.44 -3.94
N THR A 20 0.27 12.30 -3.43
CA THR A 20 1.13 11.24 -2.89
C THR A 20 2.10 10.73 -3.95
N GLY A 21 1.63 10.50 -5.18
CA GLY A 21 2.50 10.11 -6.29
C GLY A 21 3.62 11.13 -6.59
N LEU A 22 3.32 12.44 -6.52
CA LEU A 22 4.35 13.48 -6.63
C LEU A 22 5.41 13.35 -5.51
N LEU A 23 4.99 13.05 -4.27
CA LEU A 23 5.92 12.89 -3.14
C LEU A 23 6.80 11.65 -3.29
N LEU A 24 6.25 10.53 -3.76
CA LEU A 24 6.96 9.26 -3.91
C LEU A 24 8.17 9.37 -4.85
N ILE A 25 8.16 10.30 -5.80
CA ILE A 25 9.32 10.55 -6.65
C ILE A 25 10.15 11.75 -6.15
N ALA A 26 9.51 12.80 -5.64
CA ALA A 26 10.21 14.02 -5.26
C ALA A 26 11.09 13.84 -4.02
N ILE A 27 10.61 13.15 -2.97
CA ILE A 27 11.32 13.05 -1.69
C ILE A 27 12.61 12.22 -1.79
N PRO A 28 12.65 11.03 -2.45
CA PRO A 28 13.91 10.32 -2.67
C PRO A 28 14.96 11.18 -3.41
N LEU A 29 14.53 11.92 -4.43
CA LEU A 29 15.44 12.78 -5.21
C LEU A 29 15.91 13.99 -4.43
N GLU A 30 15.05 14.62 -3.62
CA GLU A 30 15.44 15.71 -2.73
C GLU A 30 16.47 15.27 -1.68
N LEU A 31 16.27 14.11 -1.04
CA LEU A 31 17.25 13.53 -0.11
C LEU A 31 18.60 13.29 -0.78
N ARG A 32 18.59 12.84 -2.04
CA ARG A 32 19.83 12.68 -2.82
C ARG A 32 20.47 14.03 -3.13
N GLY A 33 19.66 15.04 -3.45
CA GLY A 33 20.12 16.42 -3.67
C GLY A 33 20.80 17.03 -2.43
N LEU A 34 20.32 16.68 -1.23
CA LEU A 34 20.93 17.04 0.05
C LEU A 34 22.18 16.20 0.40
N HIS A 35 22.69 15.39 -0.52
CA HIS A 35 23.86 14.49 -0.31
C HIS A 35 23.67 13.51 0.86
N ALA A 36 22.44 13.13 1.18
CA ALA A 36 22.16 12.14 2.21
C ALA A 36 22.81 10.80 1.85
N ASN A 37 23.42 10.17 2.85
CA ASN A 37 23.94 8.81 2.65
C ASN A 37 22.81 7.77 2.59
N PRO A 38 23.06 6.57 2.03
CA PRO A 38 22.02 5.56 1.83
C PRO A 38 21.24 5.19 3.11
N GLY A 39 21.91 5.10 4.25
CA GLY A 39 21.26 4.82 5.53
C GLY A 39 20.32 5.95 5.97
N GLN A 40 20.72 7.20 5.79
CA GLN A 40 19.87 8.38 6.07
C GLN A 40 18.66 8.41 5.13
N ILE A 41 18.85 8.10 3.85
CA ILE A 41 17.76 7.99 2.87
C ILE A 41 16.77 6.90 3.32
N GLY A 42 17.27 5.72 3.70
CA GLY A 42 16.44 4.62 4.18
C GLY A 42 15.61 5.01 5.41
N ILE A 43 16.22 5.66 6.41
CA ILE A 43 15.54 6.15 7.61
C ILE A 43 14.47 7.20 7.24
N ALA A 44 14.83 8.21 6.45
CA ALA A 44 13.89 9.27 6.08
C ALA A 44 12.69 8.74 5.28
N LEU A 45 12.91 7.82 4.35
CA LEU A 45 11.84 7.23 3.54
C LEU A 45 10.99 6.23 4.33
N SER A 46 11.54 5.57 5.37
CA SER A 46 10.77 4.70 6.26
C SER A 46 9.72 5.46 7.09
N MET A 47 9.91 6.78 7.28
CA MET A 47 8.95 7.63 7.99
C MET A 47 7.58 7.69 7.29
N PHE A 48 7.51 7.39 5.99
CA PHE A 48 6.24 7.28 5.27
C PHE A 48 5.36 6.16 5.84
N GLY A 49 5.88 4.95 5.91
CA GLY A 49 5.16 3.81 6.48
C GLY A 49 4.91 3.97 7.99
N LEU A 50 5.88 4.52 8.72
CA LEU A 50 5.75 4.77 10.16
C LEU A 50 4.63 5.77 10.47
N GLY A 51 4.50 6.83 9.67
CA GLY A 51 3.40 7.79 9.81
C GLY A 51 2.04 7.12 9.55
N MET A 52 1.94 6.28 8.52
CA MET A 52 0.73 5.51 8.26
C MET A 52 0.40 4.58 9.44
N PHE A 53 1.37 3.81 9.92
CA PHE A 53 1.20 2.89 11.05
C PHE A 53 0.71 3.59 12.32
N ILE A 54 1.29 4.73 12.67
CA ILE A 54 0.92 5.47 13.89
C ILE A 54 -0.48 6.09 13.79
N PHE A 55 -0.87 6.62 12.63
CA PHE A 55 -2.04 7.47 12.53
C PHE A 55 -3.28 6.78 11.90
N GLU A 56 -3.16 5.62 11.25
CA GLU A 56 -4.32 4.97 10.60
C GLU A 56 -5.45 4.67 11.59
N TRP A 57 -5.13 4.07 12.73
CA TRP A 57 -6.12 3.76 13.75
C TRP A 57 -6.67 5.02 14.44
N VAL A 58 -5.85 6.07 14.60
CA VAL A 58 -6.28 7.34 15.20
C VAL A 58 -7.41 7.96 14.38
N TRP A 59 -7.23 8.01 13.05
CA TRP A 59 -8.25 8.53 12.13
C TRP A 59 -9.52 7.68 12.12
N GLY A 60 -9.39 6.34 12.20
CA GLY A 60 -10.54 5.44 12.33
C GLY A 60 -11.37 5.74 13.58
N VAL A 61 -10.71 5.77 14.75
CA VAL A 61 -11.38 6.08 16.04
C VAL A 61 -11.99 7.48 16.03
N LEU A 62 -11.31 8.46 15.45
CA LEU A 62 -11.82 9.82 15.39
C LEU A 62 -13.09 9.90 14.52
N ALA A 63 -13.08 9.23 13.36
CA ALA A 63 -14.23 9.17 12.47
C ALA A 63 -15.44 8.48 13.11
N ASP A 64 -15.21 7.43 13.92
CA ASP A 64 -16.28 6.75 14.66
C ASP A 64 -16.92 7.64 15.75
N ARG A 65 -16.14 8.58 16.33
CA ARG A 65 -16.61 9.44 17.42
C ARG A 65 -17.31 10.71 16.93
N ILE A 66 -16.76 11.37 15.92
CA ILE A 66 -17.23 12.70 15.48
C ILE A 66 -17.75 12.73 14.05
N GLY A 67 -17.88 11.54 13.40
CA GLY A 67 -18.34 11.40 12.02
C GLY A 67 -17.23 11.56 10.99
N TYR A 68 -17.56 11.35 9.71
CA TYR A 68 -16.58 11.26 8.62
C TYR A 68 -16.11 12.62 8.10
N ARG A 69 -16.99 13.63 8.16
CA ARG A 69 -16.77 14.94 7.51
C ARG A 69 -15.59 15.70 8.08
N ILE A 70 -15.57 15.91 9.39
CA ILE A 70 -14.55 16.73 10.07
C ILE A 70 -13.18 16.06 9.99
N PRO A 71 -13.01 14.75 10.35
CA PRO A 71 -11.71 14.09 10.25
C PRO A 71 -11.16 14.06 8.83
N MET A 72 -12.00 13.80 7.82
CA MET A 72 -11.54 13.76 6.42
C MET A 72 -11.04 15.12 5.95
N ILE A 73 -11.78 16.19 6.19
CA ILE A 73 -11.36 17.55 5.77
C ILE A 73 -10.12 17.97 6.56
N ALA A 74 -10.09 17.73 7.87
CA ALA A 74 -8.96 18.07 8.71
C ALA A 74 -7.68 17.33 8.27
N SER A 75 -7.77 16.02 8.00
CA SER A 75 -6.63 15.23 7.54
C SER A 75 -6.07 15.75 6.22
N LEU A 76 -6.93 16.11 5.25
CA LEU A 76 -6.49 16.65 3.97
C LEU A 76 -5.80 18.02 4.12
N ILE A 77 -6.31 18.90 4.97
CA ILE A 77 -5.67 20.20 5.23
C ILE A 77 -4.33 20.02 5.97
N LEU A 78 -4.29 19.13 6.96
CA LEU A 78 -3.04 18.81 7.68
C LEU A 78 -2.03 18.11 6.77
N TYR A 79 -2.49 17.27 5.82
CA TYR A 79 -1.64 16.68 4.79
C TYR A 79 -0.99 17.76 3.92
N ALA A 80 -1.77 18.74 3.45
CA ALA A 80 -1.23 19.89 2.73
C ALA A 80 -0.17 20.64 3.56
N GLY A 81 -0.44 20.84 4.86
CA GLY A 81 0.52 21.42 5.81
C GLY A 81 1.82 20.62 5.92
N GLY A 82 1.72 19.29 6.02
CA GLY A 82 2.87 18.38 6.01
C GLY A 82 3.70 18.49 4.73
N ILE A 83 3.06 18.59 3.56
CA ILE A 83 3.76 18.79 2.28
C ILE A 83 4.42 20.18 2.22
N LEU A 84 3.80 21.22 2.77
CA LEU A 84 4.43 22.55 2.86
C LEU A 84 5.66 22.54 3.78
N LEU A 85 5.65 21.75 4.84
CA LEU A 85 6.84 21.54 5.68
C LEU A 85 7.93 20.82 4.88
N LEU A 86 7.60 19.79 4.09
CA LEU A 86 8.54 19.14 3.17
C LEU A 86 9.15 20.12 2.16
N ALA A 87 8.34 21.00 1.57
CA ALA A 87 8.82 22.00 0.61
C ALA A 87 9.78 23.03 1.20
N ARG A 88 9.81 23.18 2.53
CA ARG A 88 10.69 24.12 3.26
C ARG A 88 11.80 23.41 4.03
N ALA A 89 11.80 22.08 4.05
CA ALA A 89 12.83 21.33 4.76
C ALA A 89 14.17 21.42 4.00
N ASP A 90 15.21 21.77 4.72
CA ASP A 90 16.57 21.94 4.21
C ASP A 90 17.55 20.91 4.79
N SER A 91 17.05 19.97 5.57
CA SER A 91 17.84 18.90 6.18
C SER A 91 17.11 17.56 6.12
N VAL A 92 17.88 16.48 6.10
CA VAL A 92 17.36 15.10 6.10
C VAL A 92 16.43 14.83 7.29
N PHE A 93 16.77 15.39 8.46
CA PHE A 93 15.97 15.24 9.68
C PHE A 93 14.60 15.91 9.57
N LEU A 94 14.56 17.15 9.05
CA LEU A 94 13.30 17.86 8.84
C LEU A 94 12.43 17.18 7.77
N ILE A 95 13.04 16.66 6.68
CA ILE A 95 12.33 15.86 5.68
C ILE A 95 11.73 14.62 6.34
N ALA A 96 12.48 13.89 7.15
CA ALA A 96 12.01 12.69 7.83
C ALA A 96 10.77 12.98 8.70
N ILE A 97 10.82 14.01 9.55
CA ILE A 97 9.68 14.40 10.40
C ILE A 97 8.49 14.88 9.57
N ALA A 98 8.73 15.73 8.59
CA ALA A 98 7.66 16.26 7.75
C ALA A 98 7.01 15.15 6.92
N TYR A 99 7.78 14.14 6.47
CA TYR A 99 7.27 13.00 5.73
C TYR A 99 6.42 12.06 6.59
N LEU A 100 6.84 11.83 7.84
CA LEU A 100 6.03 11.12 8.85
C LEU A 100 4.69 11.81 9.08
N LEU A 101 4.70 13.13 9.30
CA LEU A 101 3.48 13.91 9.52
C LEU A 101 2.59 13.91 8.28
N ALA A 102 3.15 14.15 7.10
CA ALA A 102 2.40 14.15 5.86
C ALA A 102 1.70 12.81 5.59
N SER A 103 2.44 11.69 5.68
CA SER A 103 1.89 10.34 5.47
C SER A 103 0.86 9.96 6.52
N GLY A 104 1.10 10.33 7.79
CA GLY A 104 0.15 10.09 8.88
C GLY A 104 -1.16 10.87 8.73
N MET A 105 -1.14 12.02 8.08
CA MET A 105 -2.37 12.75 7.76
C MET A 105 -3.06 12.17 6.51
N MET A 106 -2.29 11.81 5.49
CA MET A 106 -2.78 11.24 4.24
C MET A 106 -3.51 9.90 4.45
N VAL A 107 -3.04 9.06 5.35
CA VAL A 107 -3.59 7.70 5.57
C VAL A 107 -5.06 7.69 5.99
N ALA A 108 -5.59 8.79 6.53
CA ALA A 108 -7.01 8.96 6.88
C ALA A 108 -7.97 8.61 5.73
N VAL A 109 -7.55 8.81 4.49
CA VAL A 109 -8.32 8.49 3.27
C VAL A 109 -8.76 7.02 3.25
N GLY A 110 -7.90 6.11 3.71
CA GLY A 110 -8.18 4.67 3.77
C GLY A 110 -9.34 4.32 4.71
N PRO A 111 -9.18 4.41 6.02
CA PRO A 111 -10.20 4.00 6.99
C PRO A 111 -11.50 4.80 6.87
N ILE A 112 -11.42 6.12 6.71
CA ILE A 112 -12.61 6.98 6.59
C ILE A 112 -13.35 6.71 5.28
N GLY A 113 -12.61 6.55 4.16
CA GLY A 113 -13.19 6.25 2.86
C GLY A 113 -13.91 4.91 2.84
N ARG A 114 -13.29 3.86 3.41
CA ARG A 114 -13.91 2.53 3.55
C ARG A 114 -15.19 2.59 4.38
N SER A 115 -15.16 3.25 5.53
CA SER A 115 -16.31 3.39 6.43
C SER A 115 -17.43 4.18 5.78
N PHE A 116 -17.14 5.31 5.13
CA PHE A 116 -18.13 6.13 4.44
C PHE A 116 -18.81 5.37 3.30
N LEU A 117 -18.06 4.71 2.43
CA LEU A 117 -18.65 3.94 1.32
C LEU A 117 -19.43 2.72 1.82
N GLY A 118 -18.93 2.04 2.86
CA GLY A 118 -19.61 0.89 3.46
C GLY A 118 -20.95 1.24 4.11
N THR A 119 -21.11 2.48 4.61
CA THR A 119 -22.36 2.93 5.23
C THR A 119 -23.33 3.62 4.26
N THR A 120 -22.81 4.22 3.18
CA THR A 120 -23.63 5.01 2.25
C THR A 120 -24.08 4.23 1.02
N LEU A 121 -23.30 3.23 0.59
CA LEU A 121 -23.65 2.43 -0.58
C LEU A 121 -24.60 1.28 -0.22
N PRO A 122 -25.62 1.01 -1.06
CA PRO A 122 -26.40 -0.23 -0.95
C PRO A 122 -25.48 -1.47 -1.02
N ALA A 123 -25.83 -2.54 -0.31
CA ALA A 123 -25.00 -3.74 -0.16
C ALA A 123 -24.47 -4.30 -1.49
N GLN A 124 -25.30 -4.30 -2.54
CA GLN A 124 -24.93 -4.76 -3.89
C GLN A 124 -23.84 -3.91 -4.58
N TYR A 125 -23.55 -2.70 -4.12
CA TYR A 125 -22.54 -1.78 -4.68
C TYR A 125 -21.36 -1.53 -3.76
N GLN A 126 -21.37 -2.04 -2.53
CA GLN A 126 -20.28 -1.82 -1.55
C GLN A 126 -18.96 -2.38 -2.06
N ALA A 127 -18.95 -3.61 -2.57
CA ALA A 127 -17.74 -4.21 -3.11
C ALA A 127 -17.16 -3.39 -4.29
N THR A 128 -18.01 -2.93 -5.19
CA THR A 128 -17.60 -2.07 -6.32
C THR A 128 -17.07 -0.72 -5.82
N GLY A 129 -17.72 -0.12 -4.83
CA GLY A 129 -17.28 1.15 -4.24
C GLY A 129 -15.91 1.04 -3.57
N LEU A 130 -15.67 -0.03 -2.81
CA LEU A 130 -14.38 -0.29 -2.18
C LEU A 130 -13.28 -0.60 -3.20
N ALA A 131 -13.61 -1.35 -4.26
CA ALA A 131 -12.67 -1.60 -5.35
C ALA A 131 -12.28 -0.30 -6.07
N LEU A 132 -13.23 0.60 -6.33
CA LEU A 132 -12.96 1.91 -6.92
C LEU A 132 -12.14 2.81 -5.97
N LEU A 133 -12.34 2.72 -4.66
CA LEU A 133 -11.53 3.43 -3.67
C LEU A 133 -10.07 2.94 -3.69
N THR A 134 -9.84 1.64 -3.84
CA THR A 134 -8.49 1.09 -3.98
C THR A 134 -7.88 1.47 -5.34
N ALA A 135 -8.64 1.36 -6.41
CA ALA A 135 -8.17 1.68 -7.76
C ALA A 135 -7.77 3.15 -7.89
N GLN A 136 -8.56 4.09 -7.35
CA GLN A 136 -8.22 5.51 -7.37
C GLN A 136 -6.92 5.81 -6.64
N TRP A 137 -6.64 5.09 -5.55
CA TRP A 137 -5.38 5.24 -4.81
C TRP A 137 -4.19 4.87 -5.69
N VAL A 138 -4.18 3.64 -6.21
CA VAL A 138 -3.07 3.12 -7.04
C VAL A 138 -2.88 3.93 -8.32
N ILE A 139 -3.99 4.29 -9.01
CA ILE A 139 -3.93 5.06 -10.25
C ILE A 139 -3.51 6.51 -9.97
N GLY A 140 -4.00 7.11 -8.88
CA GLY A 140 -3.60 8.46 -8.49
C GLY A 140 -2.11 8.56 -8.21
N GLU A 141 -1.56 7.63 -7.43
CA GLU A 141 -0.11 7.56 -7.16
C GLU A 141 0.70 7.32 -8.44
N ALA A 142 0.24 6.43 -9.32
CA ALA A 142 0.93 6.15 -10.58
C ALA A 142 1.02 7.38 -11.48
N ILE A 143 -0.12 8.04 -11.72
CA ILE A 143 -0.17 9.24 -12.57
C ILE A 143 0.60 10.40 -11.91
N GLY A 144 0.47 10.55 -10.59
CA GLY A 144 1.22 11.55 -9.82
C GLY A 144 2.73 11.34 -9.92
N SER A 145 3.22 10.10 -9.80
CA SER A 145 4.65 9.80 -9.93
C SER A 145 5.16 10.05 -11.35
N GLY A 146 4.40 9.65 -12.37
CA GLY A 146 4.73 9.95 -13.76
C GLY A 146 4.82 11.45 -14.04
N ALA A 147 3.79 12.20 -13.63
CA ALA A 147 3.76 13.66 -13.75
C ALA A 147 4.87 14.33 -12.93
N GLY A 148 5.14 13.81 -11.72
CA GLY A 148 6.20 14.30 -10.84
C GLY A 148 7.58 14.20 -11.49
N GLY A 149 7.88 13.04 -12.09
CA GLY A 149 9.13 12.86 -12.82
C GLY A 149 9.31 13.87 -13.96
N LEU A 150 8.27 14.07 -14.76
CA LEU A 150 8.27 15.06 -15.83
C LEU A 150 8.47 16.48 -15.29
N LEU A 151 7.78 16.86 -14.22
CA LEU A 151 7.90 18.19 -13.62
C LEU A 151 9.30 18.44 -13.04
N ILE A 152 9.92 17.45 -12.40
CA ILE A 152 11.25 17.57 -11.77
C ILE A 152 12.34 17.84 -12.79
N ASP A 153 12.26 17.29 -14.01
CA ASP A 153 13.24 17.58 -15.07
C ASP A 153 13.13 19.02 -15.60
N HIS A 154 12.01 19.74 -15.36
CA HIS A 154 11.77 21.08 -15.90
C HIS A 154 11.68 22.17 -14.84
N THR A 155 11.50 21.79 -13.57
CA THR A 155 11.32 22.74 -12.46
C THR A 155 12.02 22.23 -11.19
N PRO A 156 12.44 23.12 -10.28
CA PRO A 156 12.96 22.70 -8.98
C PRO A 156 11.98 21.82 -8.22
N ILE A 157 12.47 20.80 -7.52
CA ILE A 157 11.65 19.86 -6.73
C ILE A 157 10.73 20.60 -5.75
N ARG A 158 11.19 21.71 -5.17
CA ARG A 158 10.41 22.56 -4.27
C ARG A 158 9.10 23.06 -4.91
N ASN A 159 9.13 23.42 -6.20
CA ASN A 159 7.92 23.84 -6.92
C ASN A 159 6.95 22.67 -7.11
N VAL A 160 7.45 21.47 -7.37
CA VAL A 160 6.64 20.24 -7.44
C VAL A 160 5.96 19.98 -6.10
N LEU A 161 6.66 20.18 -4.97
CA LEU A 161 6.09 20.05 -3.63
C LEU A 161 5.01 21.12 -3.34
N TYR A 162 5.16 22.37 -3.83
CA TYR A 162 4.09 23.37 -3.71
C TYR A 162 2.84 22.98 -4.52
N VAL A 163 3.02 22.45 -5.72
CA VAL A 163 1.91 21.89 -6.51
C VAL A 163 1.26 20.72 -5.77
N ALA A 164 2.07 19.80 -5.24
CA ALA A 164 1.57 18.69 -4.44
C ALA A 164 0.77 19.16 -3.21
N ALA A 165 1.21 20.21 -2.52
CA ALA A 165 0.49 20.76 -1.36
C ALA A 165 -0.87 21.37 -1.71
N ALA A 166 -1.04 21.90 -2.91
CA ALA A 166 -2.32 22.45 -3.36
C ALA A 166 -3.39 21.34 -3.58
N MET A 167 -2.97 20.13 -3.96
CA MET A 167 -3.88 19.04 -4.31
C MET A 167 -4.77 18.58 -3.13
N PRO A 168 -4.25 18.30 -1.93
CA PRO A 168 -5.10 17.96 -0.78
C PRO A 168 -6.04 19.10 -0.36
N VAL A 169 -5.68 20.37 -0.59
CA VAL A 169 -6.57 21.51 -0.36
C VAL A 169 -7.75 21.46 -1.33
N VAL A 170 -7.49 21.25 -2.62
CA VAL A 170 -8.54 21.06 -3.63
C VAL A 170 -9.41 19.88 -3.27
N SER A 171 -8.81 18.75 -2.88
CA SER A 171 -9.53 17.56 -2.40
C SER A 171 -10.43 17.89 -1.19
N ALA A 172 -9.91 18.63 -0.20
CA ALA A 172 -10.67 19.06 0.98
C ALA A 172 -11.90 19.92 0.61
N VAL A 173 -11.74 20.86 -0.33
CA VAL A 173 -12.84 21.67 -0.85
C VAL A 173 -13.88 20.81 -1.57
N MET A 174 -13.46 19.88 -2.41
CA MET A 174 -14.36 18.94 -3.10
C MET A 174 -15.12 18.07 -2.08
N VAL A 175 -14.41 17.50 -1.10
CA VAL A 175 -15.00 16.71 -0.01
C VAL A 175 -15.99 17.54 0.81
N PHE A 176 -15.69 18.80 1.12
CA PHE A 176 -16.61 19.69 1.80
C PHE A 176 -17.95 19.82 1.05
N PHE A 177 -17.93 19.98 -0.28
CA PHE A 177 -19.15 20.04 -1.08
C PHE A 177 -19.89 18.70 -1.15
N VAL A 178 -19.17 17.58 -1.20
CA VAL A 178 -19.76 16.22 -1.16
C VAL A 178 -20.54 16.01 0.14
N PHE A 179 -20.01 16.46 1.26
CA PHE A 179 -20.66 16.34 2.58
C PHE A 179 -21.69 17.45 2.86
N ARG A 180 -21.81 18.47 2.01
CA ARG A 180 -22.82 19.53 2.18
C ARG A 180 -24.23 18.96 2.13
N GLY A 181 -25.00 19.14 3.20
CA GLY A 181 -26.35 18.57 3.35
C GLY A 181 -26.38 17.04 3.55
N TYR A 182 -25.25 16.41 3.84
CA TYR A 182 -25.22 15.05 4.34
C TYR A 182 -25.44 15.07 5.85
N ILE A 183 -26.57 14.51 6.28
CA ILE A 183 -26.85 14.31 7.71
C ILE A 183 -26.19 12.97 8.07
N GLU A 184 -25.10 13.02 8.80
CA GLU A 184 -24.50 11.83 9.38
C GLU A 184 -25.52 11.23 10.35
N ALA A 185 -26.02 10.03 10.07
CA ALA A 185 -26.78 9.27 11.04
C ALA A 185 -25.82 8.94 12.19
N GLY A 186 -25.76 9.83 13.17
CA GLY A 186 -24.98 9.63 14.38
C GLY A 186 -25.43 8.35 15.08
N GLY A 187 -24.51 7.44 15.27
CA GLY A 187 -24.78 6.25 16.06
C GLY A 187 -24.18 5.00 15.46
N ARG A 188 -23.46 4.29 16.29
CA ARG A 188 -23.02 2.90 16.10
C ARG A 188 -24.10 2.11 15.36
N ARG A 189 -23.97 1.89 14.07
CA ARG A 189 -24.62 0.73 13.46
C ARG A 189 -23.83 -0.47 13.95
N ALA A 190 -24.45 -1.21 14.84
CA ALA A 190 -24.00 -2.56 15.16
C ALA A 190 -23.70 -3.29 13.84
N ALA A 191 -22.57 -3.97 13.79
CA ALA A 191 -22.26 -4.85 12.67
C ALA A 191 -23.49 -5.73 12.39
N PRO A 192 -23.89 -5.92 11.11
CA PRO A 192 -25.04 -6.75 10.80
C PRO A 192 -24.88 -8.11 11.47
N GLU A 193 -25.84 -8.49 12.29
CA GLU A 193 -25.97 -9.87 12.77
C GLU A 193 -26.23 -10.76 11.58
N GLY A 194 -25.18 -11.21 10.94
CA GLY A 194 -25.24 -12.04 9.74
C GLY A 194 -25.03 -13.50 10.06
N THR A 195 -26.02 -14.29 9.75
CA THR A 195 -26.10 -15.76 9.54
C THR A 195 -24.81 -16.56 9.81
N GLN A 196 -24.95 -17.58 10.63
CA GLN A 196 -23.90 -18.54 10.98
C GLN A 196 -23.32 -19.19 9.71
N VAL A 197 -22.04 -19.04 9.48
CA VAL A 197 -21.26 -19.91 8.60
C VAL A 197 -20.34 -20.74 9.45
N SER A 198 -20.38 -22.01 9.16
CA SER A 198 -19.64 -23.14 9.67
C SER A 198 -18.25 -22.80 10.21
N GLN A 199 -17.97 -23.31 11.40
CA GLN A 199 -16.64 -23.37 11.99
C GLN A 199 -15.68 -24.02 11.00
N SER A 200 -14.79 -23.22 10.40
CA SER A 200 -13.71 -23.77 9.60
C SER A 200 -12.57 -24.21 10.50
N ASN A 201 -12.35 -25.52 10.49
CA ASN A 201 -11.09 -26.20 10.73
C ASN A 201 -10.14 -25.61 11.81
N GLY A 202 -10.10 -26.28 12.94
CA GLY A 202 -9.12 -26.42 14.03
C GLY A 202 -7.81 -25.66 14.14
N MET A 203 -7.56 -24.65 13.34
CA MET A 203 -6.39 -23.78 13.49
C MET A 203 -6.76 -22.59 14.37
N SER A 204 -5.99 -22.37 15.45
CA SER A 204 -6.17 -21.21 16.32
C SER A 204 -6.13 -19.93 15.48
N PHE A 205 -7.04 -18.98 15.74
CA PHE A 205 -7.07 -17.65 15.12
C PHE A 205 -5.70 -16.97 15.18
N ILE A 206 -5.02 -17.06 16.31
CA ILE A 206 -3.66 -16.51 16.50
C ILE A 206 -2.69 -17.07 15.48
N ARG A 207 -2.76 -18.37 15.19
CA ARG A 207 -1.86 -18.99 14.21
C ARG A 207 -2.13 -18.51 12.77
N VAL A 208 -3.41 -18.34 12.41
CA VAL A 208 -3.78 -17.74 11.12
C VAL A 208 -3.21 -16.34 11.02
N MET A 209 -3.36 -15.53 12.08
CA MET A 209 -2.84 -14.17 12.15
C MET A 209 -1.32 -14.13 12.00
N ILE A 210 -0.57 -14.94 12.73
CA ILE A 210 0.91 -14.97 12.64
C ILE A 210 1.36 -15.33 11.23
N ILE A 211 0.77 -16.34 10.60
CA ILE A 211 1.14 -16.77 9.26
C ILE A 211 0.85 -15.67 8.24
N THR A 212 -0.35 -15.07 8.27
CA THR A 212 -0.72 -14.00 7.34
C THR A 212 0.13 -12.76 7.55
N ALA A 213 0.30 -12.36 8.82
CA ALA A 213 1.16 -11.24 9.18
C ALA A 213 2.59 -11.41 8.64
N SER A 214 3.17 -12.61 8.80
CA SER A 214 4.52 -12.90 8.29
C SER A 214 4.60 -12.80 6.77
N ILE A 215 3.61 -13.35 6.04
CA ILE A 215 3.58 -13.29 4.57
C ILE A 215 3.46 -11.84 4.10
N VAL A 216 2.52 -11.08 4.68
CA VAL A 216 2.24 -9.70 4.27
C VAL A 216 3.40 -8.78 4.63
N LEU A 217 3.92 -8.88 5.85
CA LEU A 217 5.08 -8.11 6.30
C LEU A 217 6.28 -8.29 5.36
N LEU A 218 6.65 -9.56 5.11
CA LEU A 218 7.79 -9.90 4.25
C LEU A 218 7.58 -9.39 2.81
N PHE A 219 6.38 -9.52 2.28
CA PHE A 219 6.05 -9.03 0.95
C PHE A 219 6.09 -7.50 0.87
N GLN A 220 5.55 -6.81 1.88
CA GLN A 220 5.51 -5.34 1.93
C GLN A 220 6.86 -4.69 2.21
N ILE A 221 7.81 -5.41 2.80
CA ILE A 221 9.23 -4.98 2.83
C ILE A 221 9.72 -4.74 1.39
N GLY A 222 9.45 -5.65 0.47
CA GLY A 222 9.81 -5.47 -0.94
C GLY A 222 9.05 -4.33 -1.60
N ALA A 223 7.73 -4.28 -1.44
CA ALA A 223 6.87 -3.27 -2.07
C ALA A 223 7.17 -1.84 -1.57
N GLY A 224 7.30 -1.64 -0.25
CA GLY A 224 7.66 -0.35 0.34
C GLY A 224 9.08 0.09 -0.03
N GLY A 225 10.01 -0.88 -0.07
CA GLY A 225 11.37 -0.62 -0.52
C GLY A 225 11.46 -0.23 -2.01
N GLU A 226 10.66 -0.85 -2.88
CA GLU A 226 10.55 -0.48 -4.29
C GLU A 226 10.06 0.96 -4.45
N LEU A 227 8.94 1.32 -3.80
CA LEU A 227 8.41 2.68 -3.86
C LEU A 227 9.44 3.73 -3.46
N ALA A 228 10.30 3.41 -2.50
CA ALA A 228 11.32 4.31 -1.98
C ALA A 228 12.58 4.37 -2.86
N LEU A 229 13.08 3.23 -3.34
CA LEU A 229 14.40 3.14 -3.95
C LEU A 229 14.38 3.00 -5.48
N LEU A 230 13.25 2.68 -6.11
CA LEU A 230 13.15 2.59 -7.56
C LEU A 230 13.51 3.92 -8.27
N PRO A 231 13.06 5.10 -7.81
CA PRO A 231 13.50 6.36 -8.38
C PRO A 231 15.02 6.54 -8.34
N LEU A 232 15.65 6.11 -7.23
CA LEU A 232 17.09 6.24 -7.04
C LEU A 232 17.89 5.20 -7.84
N LEU A 233 17.34 4.00 -8.07
CA LEU A 233 17.92 3.04 -9.01
C LEU A 233 17.99 3.65 -10.41
N VAL A 234 16.92 4.28 -10.88
CA VAL A 234 16.85 4.85 -12.22
C VAL A 234 17.72 6.10 -12.35
N THR A 235 17.67 7.01 -11.38
CA THR A 235 18.36 8.31 -11.49
C THR A 235 19.81 8.25 -11.00
N SER A 236 20.08 7.66 -9.83
CA SER A 236 21.40 7.71 -9.22
C SER A 236 22.30 6.57 -9.68
N HIS A 237 21.76 5.37 -9.97
CA HIS A 237 22.56 4.24 -10.41
C HIS A 237 22.66 4.16 -11.93
N LEU A 238 21.54 4.29 -12.66
CA LEU A 238 21.56 4.25 -14.12
C LEU A 238 21.86 5.62 -14.76
N GLY A 239 21.86 6.71 -14.00
CA GLY A 239 22.13 8.06 -14.51
C GLY A 239 21.04 8.61 -15.43
N LEU A 240 19.81 8.09 -15.35
CA LEU A 240 18.70 8.50 -16.21
C LEU A 240 17.90 9.66 -15.58
N SER A 241 17.01 10.28 -16.38
CA SER A 241 16.21 11.44 -15.95
C SER A 241 15.15 11.09 -14.90
N ALA A 242 14.65 12.12 -14.20
CA ALA A 242 13.52 11.97 -13.29
C ALA A 242 12.23 11.56 -14.06
N THR A 243 12.05 12.02 -15.29
CA THR A 243 10.96 11.55 -16.19
C THR A 243 11.01 10.05 -16.38
N THR A 244 12.21 9.48 -16.59
CA THR A 244 12.38 8.01 -16.76
C THR A 244 12.03 7.27 -15.46
N ALA A 245 12.44 7.81 -14.30
CA ALA A 245 12.07 7.25 -13.00
C ALA A 245 10.57 7.32 -12.73
N GLY A 246 9.94 8.45 -13.02
CA GLY A 246 8.50 8.62 -12.94
C GLY A 246 7.75 7.68 -13.88
N THR A 247 8.27 7.42 -15.07
CA THR A 247 7.72 6.45 -16.02
C THR A 247 7.78 5.03 -15.47
N ALA A 248 8.88 4.63 -14.81
CA ALA A 248 8.98 3.32 -14.16
C ALA A 248 7.91 3.17 -13.06
N MET A 249 7.75 4.18 -12.20
CA MET A 249 6.72 4.18 -11.15
C MET A 249 5.30 4.18 -11.72
N PHE A 250 5.07 4.94 -12.78
CA PHE A 250 3.80 4.93 -13.53
C PHE A 250 3.47 3.53 -14.06
N ILE A 251 4.44 2.83 -14.66
CA ILE A 251 4.28 1.46 -15.15
C ILE A 251 3.92 0.52 -14.00
N VAL A 252 4.65 0.59 -12.88
CA VAL A 252 4.39 -0.23 -11.68
C VAL A 252 2.96 -0.03 -11.18
N GLY A 253 2.53 1.21 -10.98
CA GLY A 253 1.22 1.51 -10.45
C GLY A 253 0.08 1.17 -11.43
N MET A 254 0.20 1.55 -12.71
CA MET A 254 -0.83 1.26 -13.72
C MET A 254 -1.02 -0.23 -13.95
N LEU A 255 0.07 -0.99 -14.10
CA LEU A 255 -0.01 -2.44 -14.21
C LEU A 255 -0.56 -3.06 -12.93
N GLY A 256 -0.18 -2.55 -11.75
CA GLY A 256 -0.70 -2.99 -10.45
C GLY A 256 -2.22 -2.86 -10.38
N GLY A 257 -2.76 -1.70 -10.76
CA GLY A 257 -4.20 -1.48 -10.83
C GLY A 257 -4.90 -2.39 -11.84
N LEU A 258 -4.34 -2.56 -13.04
CA LEU A 258 -4.91 -3.39 -14.12
C LEU A 258 -4.90 -4.88 -13.77
N LEU A 259 -3.84 -5.37 -13.13
CA LEU A 259 -3.67 -6.79 -12.82
C LEU A 259 -4.31 -7.23 -11.50
N LEU A 260 -4.85 -6.30 -10.69
CA LEU A 260 -5.46 -6.61 -9.40
C LEU A 260 -6.65 -7.59 -9.54
N VAL A 261 -7.54 -7.34 -10.50
CA VAL A 261 -8.71 -8.21 -10.76
C VAL A 261 -8.31 -9.54 -11.36
N PRO A 262 -7.51 -9.62 -12.44
CA PRO A 262 -6.98 -10.89 -12.95
C PRO A 262 -6.25 -11.73 -11.90
N GLY A 263 -5.48 -11.11 -11.03
CA GLY A 263 -4.78 -11.79 -9.93
C GLY A 263 -5.75 -12.40 -8.90
N GLY A 264 -6.81 -11.68 -8.54
CA GLY A 264 -7.88 -12.20 -7.71
C GLY A 264 -8.57 -13.42 -8.33
N VAL A 265 -8.93 -13.34 -9.62
CA VAL A 265 -9.53 -14.46 -10.38
C VAL A 265 -8.57 -15.67 -10.44
N ALA A 266 -7.29 -15.43 -10.65
CA ALA A 266 -6.27 -16.49 -10.62
C ALA A 266 -6.23 -17.17 -9.24
N SER A 267 -6.29 -16.38 -8.16
CA SER A 267 -6.33 -16.88 -6.79
C SER A 267 -7.57 -17.74 -6.49
N ASP A 268 -8.73 -17.37 -7.06
CA ASP A 268 -9.96 -18.15 -6.91
C ASP A 268 -9.88 -19.50 -7.65
N ARG A 269 -9.25 -19.53 -8.84
CA ARG A 269 -9.14 -20.73 -9.69
C ARG A 269 -8.02 -21.67 -9.24
N TRP A 270 -6.84 -21.15 -8.94
CA TRP A 270 -5.64 -21.96 -8.64
C TRP A 270 -5.46 -22.21 -7.14
N GLY A 271 -6.27 -21.52 -6.32
CA GLY A 271 -6.23 -21.60 -4.86
C GLY A 271 -5.22 -20.64 -4.22
N ARG A 272 -5.55 -20.17 -3.02
CA ARG A 272 -4.81 -19.12 -2.27
C ARG A 272 -3.33 -19.45 -2.12
N ARG A 273 -3.01 -20.71 -1.77
CA ARG A 273 -1.62 -21.15 -1.59
C ARG A 273 -0.78 -21.04 -2.85
N ALA A 274 -1.25 -21.64 -3.93
CA ALA A 274 -0.48 -21.70 -5.18
C ALA A 274 -0.17 -20.30 -5.70
N THR A 275 -1.14 -19.39 -5.63
CA THR A 275 -0.98 -18.00 -6.05
C THR A 275 -0.07 -17.21 -5.14
N MET A 276 -0.11 -17.41 -3.81
CA MET A 276 0.83 -16.76 -2.89
C MET A 276 2.27 -17.21 -3.14
N ILE A 277 2.50 -18.51 -3.36
CA ILE A 277 3.83 -19.03 -3.65
C ILE A 277 4.33 -18.50 -5.01
N ALA A 278 3.53 -18.65 -6.07
CA ALA A 278 3.88 -18.15 -7.39
C ALA A 278 4.14 -16.65 -7.38
N GLY A 279 3.27 -15.90 -6.70
CA GLY A 279 3.39 -14.45 -6.55
C GLY A 279 4.68 -14.02 -5.87
N GLY A 280 5.05 -14.66 -4.76
CA GLY A 280 6.30 -14.38 -4.04
C GLY A 280 7.54 -14.72 -4.87
N VAL A 281 7.54 -15.85 -5.57
CA VAL A 281 8.68 -16.27 -6.46
C VAL A 281 8.83 -15.32 -7.65
N ILE A 282 7.72 -14.97 -8.31
CA ILE A 282 7.75 -14.05 -9.46
C ILE A 282 8.16 -12.64 -9.02
N SER A 283 7.67 -12.14 -7.87
CA SER A 283 8.12 -10.86 -7.29
C SER A 283 9.62 -10.89 -6.99
N ALA A 284 10.14 -11.98 -6.42
CA ALA A 284 11.56 -12.12 -6.14
C ALA A 284 12.39 -12.09 -7.41
N ALA A 285 11.94 -12.75 -8.49
CA ALA A 285 12.59 -12.66 -9.80
C ALA A 285 12.60 -11.21 -10.32
N GLY A 286 11.52 -10.46 -10.17
CA GLY A 286 11.47 -9.05 -10.52
C GLY A 286 12.50 -8.20 -9.76
N PHE A 287 12.61 -8.40 -8.45
CA PHE A 287 13.63 -7.72 -7.64
C PHE A 287 15.06 -8.15 -8.00
N ALA A 288 15.27 -9.43 -8.34
CA ALA A 288 16.56 -9.89 -8.83
C ALA A 288 16.95 -9.22 -10.17
N VAL A 289 15.98 -9.00 -11.06
CA VAL A 289 16.21 -8.25 -12.30
C VAL A 289 16.56 -6.78 -11.99
N TYR A 290 15.90 -6.13 -11.03
CA TYR A 290 16.29 -4.78 -10.59
C TYR A 290 17.74 -4.74 -10.06
N ALA A 291 18.15 -5.76 -9.30
CA ALA A 291 19.50 -5.81 -8.73
C ALA A 291 20.61 -5.87 -9.79
N VAL A 292 20.33 -6.42 -10.98
CA VAL A 292 21.30 -6.52 -12.08
C VAL A 292 20.98 -5.57 -13.24
N ALA A 293 20.03 -4.64 -13.06
CA ALA A 293 19.61 -3.76 -14.12
C ALA A 293 20.72 -2.78 -14.52
N GLY A 294 21.19 -2.89 -15.76
CA GLY A 294 22.13 -1.96 -16.38
C GLY A 294 21.49 -0.99 -17.39
N ALA A 295 20.20 -1.13 -17.65
CA ALA A 295 19.46 -0.29 -18.58
C ALA A 295 17.98 -0.21 -18.20
N PHE A 296 17.28 0.83 -18.69
CA PHE A 296 15.85 1.04 -18.40
C PHE A 296 14.97 -0.14 -18.82
N GLY A 297 15.28 -0.81 -19.93
CA GLY A 297 14.53 -2.00 -20.36
C GLY A 297 14.54 -3.11 -19.31
N ALA A 298 15.66 -3.33 -18.61
CA ALA A 298 15.72 -4.30 -17.50
C ALA A 298 14.86 -3.83 -16.31
N VAL A 299 14.85 -2.53 -16.01
CA VAL A 299 13.94 -1.98 -14.98
C VAL A 299 12.47 -2.25 -15.33
N VAL A 300 12.06 -2.06 -16.57
CA VAL A 300 10.70 -2.37 -17.03
C VAL A 300 10.38 -3.85 -16.88
N VAL A 301 11.29 -4.74 -17.26
CA VAL A 301 11.08 -6.20 -17.08
C VAL A 301 10.96 -6.55 -15.60
N GLY A 302 11.83 -6.00 -14.74
CA GLY A 302 11.74 -6.16 -13.29
C GLY A 302 10.40 -5.68 -12.73
N ALA A 303 9.93 -4.49 -13.17
CA ALA A 303 8.64 -3.92 -12.80
C ALA A 303 7.47 -4.84 -13.18
N VAL A 304 7.43 -5.34 -14.40
CA VAL A 304 6.38 -6.25 -14.88
C VAL A 304 6.35 -7.52 -14.04
N LEU A 305 7.51 -8.17 -13.84
CA LEU A 305 7.58 -9.40 -13.03
C LEU A 305 7.12 -9.14 -11.59
N ARG A 306 7.62 -8.06 -10.97
CA ARG A 306 7.27 -7.70 -9.59
C ARG A 306 5.77 -7.46 -9.45
N VAL A 307 5.16 -6.71 -10.39
CA VAL A 307 3.73 -6.39 -10.36
C VAL A 307 2.86 -7.62 -10.62
N VAL A 308 3.24 -8.49 -11.57
CA VAL A 308 2.56 -9.78 -11.77
C VAL A 308 2.60 -10.61 -10.51
N GLY A 309 3.77 -10.72 -9.86
CA GLY A 309 3.89 -11.43 -8.60
C GLY A 309 3.03 -10.81 -7.49
N ALA A 310 3.02 -9.49 -7.36
CA ALA A 310 2.20 -8.76 -6.41
C ALA A 310 0.69 -9.00 -6.61
N SER A 311 0.23 -8.94 -7.85
CA SER A 311 -1.17 -9.15 -8.20
C SER A 311 -1.67 -10.58 -7.88
N LEU A 312 -0.79 -11.55 -7.84
CA LEU A 312 -1.10 -12.92 -7.42
C LEU A 312 -1.09 -13.06 -5.89
N LEU A 313 -0.08 -12.50 -5.21
CA LEU A 313 0.12 -12.71 -3.78
C LEU A 313 -0.86 -11.91 -2.93
N TRP A 314 -0.99 -10.61 -3.17
CA TRP A 314 -1.72 -9.71 -2.28
C TRP A 314 -3.23 -10.01 -2.20
N PRO A 315 -3.99 -10.20 -3.31
CA PRO A 315 -5.39 -10.60 -3.24
C PRO A 315 -5.58 -11.98 -2.60
N ALA A 316 -4.64 -12.91 -2.84
CA ALA A 316 -4.69 -14.24 -2.25
C ALA A 316 -4.52 -14.21 -0.73
N ALA A 317 -3.58 -13.40 -0.21
CA ALA A 317 -3.35 -13.22 1.22
C ALA A 317 -4.54 -12.53 1.90
N THR A 318 -5.09 -11.48 1.27
CA THR A 318 -6.28 -10.76 1.76
C THR A 318 -7.51 -11.69 1.82
N ALA A 319 -7.76 -12.47 0.77
CA ALA A 319 -8.85 -13.44 0.75
C ALA A 319 -8.64 -14.54 1.80
N TRP A 320 -7.42 -15.04 1.93
CA TRP A 320 -7.13 -16.11 2.89
C TRP A 320 -7.35 -15.69 4.34
N ILE A 321 -6.94 -14.48 4.75
CA ILE A 321 -7.21 -13.97 6.10
C ILE A 321 -8.72 -13.75 6.32
N SER A 322 -9.40 -13.19 5.31
CA SER A 322 -10.84 -12.98 5.35
C SER A 322 -11.62 -14.30 5.56
N GLU A 323 -11.28 -15.34 4.79
CA GLU A 323 -11.90 -16.67 4.85
C GLU A 323 -11.54 -17.44 6.13
N SER A 324 -10.38 -17.20 6.71
CA SER A 324 -9.85 -17.93 7.86
C SER A 324 -10.16 -17.27 9.20
N SER A 325 -10.66 -16.04 9.20
CA SER A 325 -10.95 -15.28 10.42
C SER A 325 -12.38 -15.56 10.93
N PRO A 326 -12.57 -15.81 12.25
CA PRO A 326 -13.88 -15.91 12.84
C PRO A 326 -14.65 -14.59 12.66
N ARG A 327 -15.96 -14.66 12.43
CA ARG A 327 -16.80 -13.47 12.20
C ARG A 327 -16.68 -12.41 13.30
N ARG A 328 -16.58 -12.83 14.57
CA ARG A 328 -16.42 -11.92 15.71
C ARG A 328 -15.09 -11.15 15.67
N SER A 329 -14.07 -11.69 15.02
CA SER A 329 -12.73 -11.10 14.96
C SER A 329 -12.35 -10.64 13.54
N HIS A 330 -13.30 -10.67 12.58
CA HIS A 330 -13.00 -10.36 11.18
C HIS A 330 -12.49 -8.92 11.00
N ALA A 331 -13.16 -7.95 11.61
CA ALA A 331 -12.72 -6.55 11.55
C ALA A 331 -11.34 -6.33 12.17
N LEU A 332 -11.07 -6.99 13.32
CA LEU A 332 -9.76 -6.97 13.96
C LEU A 332 -8.69 -7.60 13.06
N ALA A 333 -8.99 -8.75 12.43
CA ALA A 333 -8.06 -9.42 11.54
C ALA A 333 -7.68 -8.54 10.33
N MET A 334 -8.67 -7.89 9.71
CA MET A 334 -8.44 -7.00 8.57
C MET A 334 -7.72 -5.70 8.99
N GLY A 335 -7.99 -5.18 10.18
CA GLY A 335 -7.25 -4.04 10.73
C GLY A 335 -5.78 -4.38 10.98
N LEU A 336 -5.52 -5.50 11.66
CA LEU A 336 -4.14 -5.98 11.90
C LEU A 336 -3.41 -6.29 10.58
N PHE A 337 -4.11 -6.80 9.57
CA PHE A 337 -3.54 -7.00 8.24
C PHE A 337 -2.98 -5.69 7.67
N GLY A 338 -3.76 -4.60 7.71
CA GLY A 338 -3.31 -3.27 7.27
C GLY A 338 -2.12 -2.76 8.10
N GLU A 339 -2.12 -2.98 9.41
CA GLU A 339 -0.99 -2.56 10.25
C GLU A 339 0.30 -3.32 9.91
N PHE A 340 0.23 -4.63 9.60
CA PHE A 340 1.39 -5.37 9.12
C PHE A 340 1.86 -4.92 7.73
N GLU A 341 0.95 -4.45 6.86
CA GLU A 341 1.32 -3.77 5.62
C GLU A 341 2.15 -2.51 5.91
N ASN A 342 1.67 -1.64 6.78
CA ASN A 342 2.35 -0.39 7.15
C ASN A 342 3.73 -0.63 7.78
N VAL A 343 3.85 -1.66 8.64
CA VAL A 343 5.15 -2.07 9.20
C VAL A 343 6.09 -2.54 8.10
N GLY A 344 5.62 -3.33 7.13
CA GLY A 344 6.42 -3.74 5.97
C GLY A 344 6.88 -2.57 5.12
N VAL A 345 5.99 -1.62 4.84
CA VAL A 345 6.30 -0.37 4.12
C VAL A 345 7.33 0.49 4.89
N THR A 346 7.29 0.45 6.22
CA THR A 346 8.30 1.12 7.08
C THR A 346 9.66 0.42 6.99
N LEU A 347 9.68 -0.90 7.12
CA LEU A 347 10.92 -1.68 7.14
C LEU A 347 11.59 -1.77 5.78
N GLY A 348 10.84 -1.68 4.68
CA GLY A 348 11.37 -1.78 3.32
C GLY A 348 12.48 -0.77 3.03
N PRO A 349 12.20 0.54 3.09
CA PRO A 349 13.22 1.57 2.88
C PRO A 349 14.36 1.49 3.90
N LEU A 350 14.05 1.18 5.16
CA LEU A 350 15.04 1.07 6.24
C LEU A 350 16.06 -0.04 5.94
N LEU A 351 15.59 -1.25 5.67
CA LEU A 351 16.44 -2.41 5.33
C LEU A 351 17.15 -2.21 4.00
N GLY A 352 16.47 -1.63 3.01
CA GLY A 352 17.07 -1.30 1.72
C GLY A 352 18.17 -0.25 1.82
N GLY A 353 17.94 0.82 2.58
CA GLY A 353 18.96 1.84 2.83
C GLY A 353 20.18 1.30 3.56
N LEU A 354 19.96 0.41 4.55
CA LEU A 354 21.05 -0.29 5.25
C LEU A 354 21.84 -1.21 4.29
N ALA A 355 21.15 -2.05 3.53
CA ALA A 355 21.79 -2.93 2.56
C ALA A 355 22.56 -2.13 1.49
N TRP A 356 21.98 -1.02 1.02
CA TRP A 356 22.65 -0.12 0.08
C TRP A 356 23.91 0.50 0.70
N SER A 357 23.90 0.91 1.96
CA SER A 357 25.08 1.47 2.62
C SER A 357 26.22 0.45 2.77
N LEU A 358 25.90 -0.84 2.85
CA LEU A 358 26.88 -1.92 3.03
C LEU A 358 27.45 -2.44 1.72
N ALA A 359 26.62 -2.61 0.68
CA ALA A 359 27.02 -3.34 -0.53
C ALA A 359 26.41 -2.80 -1.83
N GLY A 360 26.02 -1.51 -1.86
CA GLY A 360 25.46 -0.87 -3.04
C GLY A 360 23.94 -1.06 -3.18
N ILE A 361 23.33 -0.29 -4.09
CA ILE A 361 21.86 -0.28 -4.29
C ILE A 361 21.35 -1.66 -4.74
N GLN A 362 22.18 -2.45 -5.40
CA GLN A 362 21.88 -3.82 -5.81
C GLN A 362 21.54 -4.70 -4.60
N ALA A 363 22.27 -4.53 -3.48
CA ALA A 363 22.03 -5.28 -2.25
C ALA A 363 20.65 -4.99 -1.65
N ALA A 364 20.13 -3.77 -1.81
CA ALA A 364 18.77 -3.44 -1.40
C ALA A 364 17.74 -4.29 -2.16
N PHE A 365 17.86 -4.39 -3.49
CA PHE A 365 16.92 -5.18 -4.29
C PHE A 365 17.10 -6.69 -4.08
N ILE A 366 18.31 -7.17 -3.78
CA ILE A 366 18.53 -8.57 -3.35
C ILE A 366 17.81 -8.82 -2.01
N THR A 367 17.87 -7.89 -1.06
CA THR A 367 17.15 -7.99 0.22
C THR A 367 15.63 -8.12 0.00
N TYR A 368 15.07 -7.36 -0.96
CA TYR A 368 13.65 -7.44 -1.31
C TYR A 368 13.30 -8.74 -2.04
N ALA A 369 14.20 -9.27 -2.88
CA ALA A 369 14.04 -10.58 -3.49
C ALA A 369 14.01 -11.70 -2.42
N VAL A 370 14.93 -11.66 -1.46
CA VAL A 370 14.97 -12.60 -0.34
C VAL A 370 13.68 -12.50 0.51
N ALA A 371 13.24 -11.31 0.85
CA ALA A 371 12.00 -11.12 1.60
C ALA A 371 10.79 -11.71 0.86
N SER A 372 10.68 -11.51 -0.45
CA SER A 372 9.61 -12.09 -1.28
C SER A 372 9.67 -13.62 -1.35
N LEU A 373 10.89 -14.21 -1.43
CA LEU A 373 11.07 -15.67 -1.36
C LEU A 373 10.69 -16.23 0.01
N LEU A 374 11.04 -15.53 1.09
CA LEU A 374 10.64 -15.92 2.44
C LEU A 374 9.12 -15.87 2.60
N ALA A 375 8.43 -14.87 2.04
CA ALA A 375 6.97 -14.83 2.01
C ALA A 375 6.38 -16.06 1.28
N ALA A 376 6.94 -16.43 0.12
CA ALA A 376 6.55 -17.63 -0.60
C ALA A 376 6.82 -18.92 0.20
N LEU A 377 7.95 -18.99 0.89
CA LEU A 377 8.31 -20.13 1.73
C LEU A 377 7.36 -20.29 2.91
N VAL A 378 7.02 -19.19 3.61
CA VAL A 378 6.04 -19.20 4.70
C VAL A 378 4.69 -19.69 4.19
N ALA A 379 4.23 -19.21 3.03
CA ALA A 379 3.00 -19.67 2.38
C ALA A 379 3.05 -21.16 2.05
N ALA A 380 4.19 -21.66 1.55
CA ALA A 380 4.40 -23.06 1.21
C ALA A 380 4.34 -23.99 2.46
N VAL A 381 5.08 -23.64 3.50
CA VAL A 381 5.21 -24.46 4.72
C VAL A 381 3.93 -24.44 5.54
N SER A 382 3.26 -23.30 5.65
CA SER A 382 2.06 -23.18 6.49
C SER A 382 0.89 -24.03 6.01
N ILE A 383 0.82 -24.32 4.71
CA ILE A 383 -0.30 -25.05 4.10
C ILE A 383 0.04 -26.53 3.80
N ALA A 384 1.32 -26.91 3.65
CA ALA A 384 1.72 -28.33 3.50
C ALA A 384 1.22 -29.18 4.67
N ARG A 385 1.21 -28.64 5.89
CA ARG A 385 0.64 -29.29 7.08
C ARG A 385 -0.89 -29.52 7.01
N ARG A 386 -1.62 -28.74 6.22
CA ARG A 386 -3.08 -28.88 6.07
C ARG A 386 -3.48 -30.07 5.22
N ALA A 387 -2.73 -30.34 4.15
CA ALA A 387 -2.95 -31.49 3.28
C ALA A 387 -2.68 -32.83 4.02
N THR A 388 -1.71 -32.86 4.91
CA THR A 388 -1.37 -34.04 5.73
C THR A 388 -2.46 -34.35 6.76
N LEU A 389 -3.02 -33.31 7.40
CA LEU A 389 -4.10 -33.48 8.41
C LEU A 389 -5.43 -33.93 7.77
N MET A 390 -5.77 -33.47 6.58
CA MET A 390 -6.96 -33.94 5.85
C MET A 390 -6.83 -35.40 5.40
N LYS A 391 -5.64 -35.84 4.97
CA LYS A 391 -5.41 -37.26 4.64
C LYS A 391 -5.52 -38.16 5.86
N SER A 392 -5.06 -37.74 7.04
CA SER A 392 -5.17 -38.51 8.27
C SER A 392 -6.61 -38.62 8.77
N SER A 393 -7.42 -37.55 8.66
CA SER A 393 -8.84 -37.58 9.06
C SER A 393 -9.72 -38.39 8.09
N SER A 394 -9.44 -38.38 6.79
CA SER A 394 -10.19 -39.17 5.81
C SER A 394 -9.88 -40.67 5.93
N GLN A 395 -8.65 -41.05 6.29
CA GLN A 395 -8.30 -42.44 6.55
C GLN A 395 -8.93 -43.00 7.84
N SER A 396 -9.15 -42.17 8.87
CA SER A 396 -9.82 -42.61 10.09
C SER A 396 -11.35 -42.79 9.94
N TYR A 397 -11.98 -42.21 8.91
CA TYR A 397 -13.40 -42.38 8.62
C TYR A 397 -13.71 -43.60 7.74
N ILE A 398 -12.71 -44.11 7.00
CA ILE A 398 -12.87 -45.31 6.12
C ILE A 398 -12.54 -46.61 6.91
N SER A 399 -11.93 -46.48 8.09
CA SER A 399 -11.58 -47.65 8.95
C SER A 399 -12.56 -47.90 10.11
N ARG A 400 -13.73 -47.28 10.09
CA ARG A 400 -14.87 -47.55 10.99
C ARG A 400 -16.11 -47.85 10.16
#